data_0aa07b7a40be0d48d5b4019b2dd84d74
#
_entry.id   0aa07b7a40be0d48d5b4019b2dd84d74
#
_cell.length_a   1.000
_cell.length_b   1.000
_cell.length_c   1.000
_cell.angle_alpha   90.00
_cell.angle_beta   90.00
_cell.angle_gamma   90.00
#
_symmetry.space_group_name_H-M   'P 1'
#
loop_
_entity.id
_entity.type
_entity.pdbx_description
1 polymer ?
#
loop_
_entity_poly.entity_id
_entity_poly.type
_entity_poly.pdbx_seq_one_letter_code
_entity_poly.pdbx_strand_id
1 'polypeptide(L)'
;CLCEAIGIALPGNGTIPAVYSKRLQLAKHAGMAVMEMVRKGITARQIINERSIRNALTCDMALGCSTNTVLHLLAIAYEAGVPIDLKLFNEISAKTPNLCHLAPAGPTHMPDLYAAGGIPAVQAELAKKGLLDLDVPTVTGKTLGENIKGAHILNEKAIRPIENPYSETGGLQILWGNIAPDGCVVKRSAVAPEMQQHSGPARVFNSEEEAIAAIYAGKIVPGDVVVIRYEGPKGGPGMREMLNPTSALAGMKLDKTVALITDGRFSGASRGAAIGHVSPEAASGGPIGLIEEGDTISIDIPNASITLEVSDAVLAERKAKYVAPEPNIKTGWLSRYARMVTSLSLIHISEAHETGAYLVC
;
A
#
# COMPACT_ATOMS: atom_id res chain seq x y z
N CYS A 1 -1.93 12.20 -3.41
CA CYS A 1 -0.57 12.59 -3.02
C CYS A 1 0.47 12.07 -4.02
N LEU A 2 0.52 10.73 -4.28
CA LEU A 2 1.59 10.17 -5.11
C LEU A 2 1.53 10.60 -6.58
N CYS A 3 0.37 10.82 -7.18
CA CYS A 3 0.29 11.40 -8.53
C CYS A 3 0.95 12.80 -8.60
N GLU A 4 0.83 13.58 -7.52
CA GLU A 4 1.52 14.86 -7.39
C GLU A 4 3.03 14.65 -7.23
N ALA A 5 3.43 13.65 -6.42
CA ALA A 5 4.85 13.32 -6.21
C ALA A 5 5.54 12.77 -7.48
N ILE A 6 4.84 12.00 -8.32
CA ILE A 6 5.31 11.57 -9.65
C ILE A 6 5.46 12.78 -10.60
N GLY A 7 4.65 13.82 -10.40
CA GLY A 7 4.58 14.98 -11.28
C GLY A 7 3.49 14.91 -12.36
N ILE A 8 2.57 13.93 -12.30
CA ILE A 8 1.43 13.80 -13.23
C ILE A 8 0.16 14.51 -12.74
N ALA A 9 0.22 15.15 -11.59
CA ALA A 9 -0.83 16.03 -11.08
C ALA A 9 -0.24 17.40 -10.70
N LEU A 10 -1.06 18.45 -10.77
CA LEU A 10 -0.64 19.80 -10.40
C LEU A 10 -0.36 19.89 -8.89
N PRO A 11 0.60 20.74 -8.46
CA PRO A 11 0.88 20.99 -7.06
C PRO A 11 -0.38 21.37 -6.26
N GLY A 12 -0.55 20.74 -5.11
CA GLY A 12 -1.73 20.88 -4.25
C GLY A 12 -2.87 19.91 -4.57
N ASN A 13 -2.83 19.20 -5.69
CA ASN A 13 -3.91 18.26 -6.05
C ASN A 13 -4.11 17.15 -5.01
N GLY A 14 -3.05 16.68 -4.38
CA GLY A 14 -3.12 15.61 -3.39
C GLY A 14 -3.72 16.03 -2.05
N THR A 15 -3.75 17.32 -1.73
CA THR A 15 -4.03 17.78 -0.36
C THR A 15 -5.14 18.82 -0.22
N ILE A 16 -5.45 19.60 -1.28
CA ILE A 16 -6.54 20.58 -1.22
C ILE A 16 -7.85 19.86 -0.86
N PRO A 17 -8.55 20.21 0.24
CA PRO A 17 -9.80 19.58 0.61
C PRO A 17 -10.87 19.71 -0.49
N ALA A 18 -11.68 18.67 -0.68
CA ALA A 18 -12.70 18.61 -1.73
C ALA A 18 -13.72 19.74 -1.68
N VAL A 19 -14.02 20.24 -0.47
CA VAL A 19 -15.01 21.29 -0.22
C VAL A 19 -14.49 22.72 -0.44
N TYR A 20 -13.18 22.88 -0.68
CA TYR A 20 -12.59 24.21 -0.88
C TYR A 20 -12.79 24.68 -2.33
N SER A 21 -13.14 25.96 -2.52
CA SER A 21 -13.25 26.59 -3.84
C SER A 21 -11.95 26.48 -4.67
N LYS A 22 -10.81 26.41 -3.99
CA LYS A 22 -9.50 26.20 -4.62
C LYS A 22 -9.41 24.85 -5.37
N ARG A 23 -10.21 23.85 -4.98
CA ARG A 23 -10.32 22.56 -5.72
C ARG A 23 -10.91 22.80 -7.12
N LEU A 24 -11.95 23.61 -7.24
CA LEU A 24 -12.57 23.97 -8.52
C LEU A 24 -11.62 24.81 -9.39
N GLN A 25 -10.89 25.73 -8.77
CA GLN A 25 -9.86 26.52 -9.47
C GLN A 25 -8.75 25.60 -10.01
N LEU A 26 -8.29 24.64 -9.20
CA LEU A 26 -7.27 23.67 -9.62
C LEU A 26 -7.76 22.81 -10.79
N ALA A 27 -9.01 22.35 -10.77
CA ALA A 27 -9.60 21.59 -11.86
C ALA A 27 -9.59 22.39 -13.18
N LYS A 28 -9.94 23.68 -13.12
CA LYS A 28 -9.83 24.59 -14.28
C LYS A 28 -8.38 24.72 -14.77
N HIS A 29 -7.43 24.92 -13.84
CA HIS A 29 -6.02 25.03 -14.19
C HIS A 29 -5.48 23.72 -14.78
N ALA A 30 -5.96 22.54 -14.32
CA ALA A 30 -5.59 21.25 -14.90
C ALA A 30 -5.99 21.15 -16.38
N GLY A 31 -7.20 21.62 -16.74
CA GLY A 31 -7.63 21.71 -18.13
C GLY A 31 -6.74 22.65 -18.98
N MET A 32 -6.29 23.76 -18.41
CA MET A 32 -5.34 24.64 -19.10
C MET A 32 -3.94 24.00 -19.24
N ALA A 33 -3.46 23.35 -18.19
CA ALA A 33 -2.16 22.69 -18.19
C ALA A 33 -2.08 21.55 -19.19
N VAL A 34 -3.13 20.70 -19.32
CA VAL A 34 -3.14 19.61 -20.31
C VAL A 34 -3.06 20.15 -21.74
N MET A 35 -3.68 21.30 -22.03
CA MET A 35 -3.56 21.94 -23.36
C MET A 35 -2.12 22.39 -23.64
N GLU A 36 -1.41 22.89 -22.63
CA GLU A 36 0.02 23.23 -22.78
C GLU A 36 0.89 21.98 -22.98
N MET A 37 0.57 20.87 -22.29
CA MET A 37 1.24 19.58 -22.52
C MET A 37 1.10 19.15 -23.99
N VAL A 38 -0.12 19.21 -24.53
CA VAL A 38 -0.39 18.86 -25.94
C VAL A 38 0.41 19.78 -26.88
N ARG A 39 0.40 21.09 -26.66
CA ARG A 39 1.15 22.05 -27.51
C ARG A 39 2.66 21.83 -27.50
N LYS A 40 3.20 21.41 -26.34
CA LYS A 40 4.63 21.14 -26.13
C LYS A 40 5.03 19.72 -26.49
N GLY A 41 4.08 18.85 -26.82
CA GLY A 41 4.31 17.42 -27.09
C GLY A 41 4.81 16.64 -25.87
N ILE A 42 4.49 17.09 -24.65
CA ILE A 42 4.88 16.40 -23.41
C ILE A 42 3.86 15.31 -23.11
N THR A 43 4.33 14.08 -23.01
CA THR A 43 3.50 12.90 -22.76
C THR A 43 3.64 12.40 -21.34
N ALA A 44 2.63 11.60 -20.86
CA ALA A 44 2.70 10.96 -19.56
C ALA A 44 3.94 10.06 -19.42
N ARG A 45 4.33 9.33 -20.48
CA ARG A 45 5.52 8.46 -20.49
C ARG A 45 6.86 9.21 -20.34
N GLN A 46 6.92 10.50 -20.67
CA GLN A 46 8.09 11.31 -20.42
C GLN A 46 8.18 11.75 -18.95
N ILE A 47 7.03 11.95 -18.30
CA ILE A 47 6.94 12.34 -16.89
C ILE A 47 7.10 11.11 -15.99
N ILE A 48 6.39 10.03 -16.29
CA ILE A 48 6.45 8.78 -15.53
C ILE A 48 7.68 8.00 -16.01
N ASN A 49 8.74 8.08 -15.24
CA ASN A 49 10.01 7.40 -15.49
C ASN A 49 10.59 6.89 -14.16
N GLU A 50 11.72 6.17 -14.21
CA GLU A 50 12.30 5.57 -13.01
C GLU A 50 12.58 6.60 -11.91
N ARG A 51 13.09 7.79 -12.28
CA ARG A 51 13.42 8.84 -11.29
C ARG A 51 12.18 9.41 -10.62
N SER A 52 11.11 9.66 -11.39
CA SER A 52 9.84 10.16 -10.84
C SER A 52 9.11 9.11 -9.98
N ILE A 53 9.21 7.84 -10.33
CA ILE A 53 8.69 6.74 -9.49
C ILE A 53 9.49 6.63 -8.19
N ARG A 54 10.82 6.72 -8.22
CA ARG A 54 11.66 6.77 -7.01
C ARG A 54 11.31 7.96 -6.12
N ASN A 55 11.08 9.13 -6.69
CA ASN A 55 10.59 10.31 -5.96
C ASN A 55 9.24 10.05 -5.29
N ALA A 56 8.31 9.40 -5.99
CA ALA A 56 7.00 9.05 -5.43
C ALA A 56 7.12 8.06 -4.29
N LEU A 57 7.96 7.02 -4.43
CA LEU A 57 8.25 6.06 -3.35
C LEU A 57 8.86 6.75 -2.13
N THR A 58 9.79 7.69 -2.33
CA THR A 58 10.37 8.48 -1.25
C THR A 58 9.31 9.32 -0.53
N CYS A 59 8.42 9.98 -1.28
CA CYS A 59 7.29 10.70 -0.69
C CYS A 59 6.31 9.78 0.04
N ASP A 60 6.05 8.58 -0.50
CA ASP A 60 5.21 7.56 0.10
C ASP A 60 5.72 7.16 1.49
N MET A 61 7.01 6.89 1.59
CA MET A 61 7.68 6.53 2.84
C MET A 61 7.67 7.68 3.86
N ALA A 62 7.90 8.92 3.41
CA ALA A 62 7.89 10.09 4.28
C ALA A 62 6.49 10.43 4.81
N LEU A 63 5.47 10.25 4.00
CA LEU A 63 4.07 10.48 4.38
C LEU A 63 3.47 9.34 5.22
N GLY A 64 4.00 8.11 5.07
CA GLY A 64 3.37 6.91 5.62
C GLY A 64 1.98 6.71 5.01
N CYS A 65 1.89 6.60 3.69
CA CYS A 65 0.64 6.44 2.97
C CYS A 65 -0.06 5.10 3.26
N SER A 66 -1.08 4.78 2.47
CA SER A 66 -1.78 3.51 2.54
C SER A 66 -0.95 2.38 1.92
N THR A 67 -1.08 1.14 2.43
CA THR A 67 -0.51 -0.06 1.80
C THR A 67 -0.96 -0.24 0.36
N ASN A 68 -2.11 0.29 -0.02
CA ASN A 68 -2.61 0.29 -1.41
C ASN A 68 -1.66 0.99 -2.39
N THR A 69 -0.80 1.90 -1.92
CA THR A 69 0.17 2.59 -2.79
C THR A 69 1.16 1.62 -3.41
N VAL A 70 1.50 0.53 -2.72
CA VAL A 70 2.37 -0.52 -3.24
C VAL A 70 1.80 -1.11 -4.52
N LEU A 71 0.51 -1.50 -4.52
CA LEU A 71 -0.16 -2.00 -5.72
C LEU A 71 -0.22 -0.96 -6.83
N HIS A 72 -0.63 0.25 -6.50
CA HIS A 72 -0.86 1.29 -7.51
C HIS A 72 0.44 1.80 -8.14
N LEU A 73 1.52 1.95 -7.37
CA LEU A 73 2.80 2.38 -7.94
C LEU A 73 3.42 1.31 -8.83
N LEU A 74 3.32 0.03 -8.46
CA LEU A 74 3.72 -1.09 -9.33
C LEU A 74 2.94 -1.06 -10.65
N ALA A 75 1.62 -0.84 -10.59
CA ALA A 75 0.76 -0.73 -11.76
C ALA A 75 1.15 0.42 -12.69
N ILE A 76 1.32 1.62 -12.12
CA ILE A 76 1.68 2.81 -12.88
C ILE A 76 3.05 2.63 -13.53
N ALA A 77 4.01 2.07 -12.80
CA ALA A 77 5.35 1.79 -13.31
C ALA A 77 5.31 0.78 -14.46
N TYR A 78 4.56 -0.32 -14.29
CA TYR A 78 4.39 -1.35 -15.33
C TYR A 78 3.80 -0.76 -16.62
N GLU A 79 2.69 -0.04 -16.53
CA GLU A 79 2.04 0.59 -17.70
C GLU A 79 2.94 1.64 -18.37
N ALA A 80 3.82 2.28 -17.61
CA ALA A 80 4.81 3.21 -18.14
C ALA A 80 6.05 2.52 -18.73
N GLY A 81 6.20 1.19 -18.54
CA GLY A 81 7.38 0.44 -18.95
C GLY A 81 8.59 0.68 -18.03
N VAL A 82 8.36 1.04 -16.77
CA VAL A 82 9.40 1.29 -15.75
C VAL A 82 9.55 0.04 -14.88
N PRO A 83 10.69 -0.67 -14.94
CA PRO A 83 10.89 -1.87 -14.12
C PRO A 83 11.17 -1.47 -12.67
N ILE A 84 10.27 -1.88 -11.76
CA ILE A 84 10.44 -1.78 -10.32
C ILE A 84 9.96 -3.08 -9.66
N ASP A 85 10.51 -3.39 -8.49
CA ASP A 85 10.10 -4.54 -7.68
C ASP A 85 9.85 -4.16 -6.22
N LEU A 86 9.35 -5.10 -5.42
CA LEU A 86 9.06 -4.88 -4.01
C LEU A 86 10.31 -4.61 -3.15
N LYS A 87 11.51 -5.04 -3.58
CA LYS A 87 12.75 -4.79 -2.83
C LYS A 87 13.10 -3.31 -2.82
N LEU A 88 12.80 -2.61 -3.94
CA LEU A 88 13.00 -1.17 -4.04
C LEU A 88 12.24 -0.39 -2.96
N PHE A 89 11.05 -0.86 -2.57
CA PHE A 89 10.26 -0.23 -1.50
C PHE A 89 11.03 -0.25 -0.17
N ASN A 90 11.63 -1.39 0.20
CA ASN A 90 12.41 -1.49 1.43
C ASN A 90 13.73 -0.72 1.36
N GLU A 91 14.40 -0.71 0.20
CA GLU A 91 15.62 0.09 -0.01
C GLU A 91 15.36 1.59 0.19
N ILE A 92 14.25 2.09 -0.33
CA ILE A 92 13.85 3.50 -0.17
C ILE A 92 13.36 3.74 1.26
N SER A 93 12.55 2.83 1.83
CA SER A 93 12.06 2.93 3.20
C SER A 93 13.21 3.03 4.22
N ALA A 94 14.28 2.25 4.04
CA ALA A 94 15.42 2.26 4.93
C ALA A 94 16.18 3.61 4.96
N LYS A 95 16.08 4.42 3.92
CA LYS A 95 16.80 5.69 3.75
C LYS A 95 15.94 6.92 3.92
N THR A 96 14.61 6.75 3.96
CA THR A 96 13.65 7.85 3.97
C THR A 96 13.02 7.99 5.35
N PRO A 97 13.22 9.11 6.05
CA PRO A 97 12.56 9.32 7.33
C PRO A 97 11.05 9.52 7.17
N ASN A 98 10.27 9.07 8.15
CA ASN A 98 8.84 9.32 8.20
C ASN A 98 8.58 10.70 8.82
N LEU A 99 8.02 11.62 8.04
CA LEU A 99 7.81 13.02 8.42
C LEU A 99 6.38 13.34 8.83
N CYS A 100 5.43 12.45 8.54
CA CYS A 100 4.02 12.70 8.79
C CYS A 100 3.35 11.53 9.52
N HIS A 101 2.55 11.83 10.53
CA HIS A 101 1.67 10.88 11.19
C HIS A 101 0.21 11.21 10.87
N LEU A 102 -0.19 10.89 9.64
CA LEU A 102 -1.57 11.09 9.19
C LEU A 102 -2.48 10.01 9.77
N ALA A 103 -3.74 10.36 10.04
CA ALA A 103 -4.74 9.38 10.48
C ALA A 103 -4.78 8.17 9.52
N PRO A 104 -4.83 6.93 10.02
CA PRO A 104 -5.01 6.50 11.40
C PRO A 104 -3.72 6.35 12.24
N ALA A 105 -2.52 6.55 11.67
CA ALA A 105 -1.25 6.44 12.38
C ALA A 105 -1.08 7.53 13.45
N GLY A 106 -1.70 8.69 13.27
CA GLY A 106 -1.66 9.83 14.18
C GLY A 106 -2.91 10.70 14.08
N PRO A 107 -2.92 11.84 14.77
CA PRO A 107 -4.09 12.71 14.86
C PRO A 107 -4.25 13.67 13.67
N THR A 108 -3.27 13.75 12.77
CA THR A 108 -3.24 14.70 11.67
C THR A 108 -4.09 14.22 10.49
N HIS A 109 -4.88 15.09 9.90
CA HIS A 109 -5.74 14.80 8.75
C HIS A 109 -5.27 15.55 7.49
N MET A 110 -5.87 15.24 6.33
CA MET A 110 -5.49 15.86 5.05
C MET A 110 -5.63 17.39 5.03
N PRO A 111 -6.65 18.02 5.66
CA PRO A 111 -6.71 19.48 5.77
C PRO A 111 -5.53 20.09 6.53
N ASP A 112 -5.04 19.38 7.57
CA ASP A 112 -3.89 19.83 8.35
C ASP A 112 -2.60 19.73 7.52
N LEU A 113 -2.43 18.64 6.76
CA LEU A 113 -1.32 18.47 5.84
C LEU A 113 -1.33 19.57 4.76
N TYR A 114 -2.50 19.88 4.20
CA TYR A 114 -2.66 20.96 3.25
C TYR A 114 -2.25 22.32 3.85
N ALA A 115 -2.74 22.62 5.06
CA ALA A 115 -2.41 23.86 5.77
C ALA A 115 -0.93 23.95 6.17
N ALA A 116 -0.28 22.81 6.35
CA ALA A 116 1.16 22.73 6.68
C ALA A 116 2.09 22.90 5.47
N GLY A 117 1.55 23.06 4.26
CA GLY A 117 2.32 23.22 3.02
C GLY A 117 2.19 22.09 2.02
N GLY A 118 1.46 21.01 2.39
CA GLY A 118 1.12 19.90 1.49
C GLY A 118 2.32 19.09 0.99
N ILE A 119 2.14 18.43 -0.12
CA ILE A 119 3.18 17.62 -0.76
C ILE A 119 4.42 18.46 -1.14
N PRO A 120 4.30 19.69 -1.65
CA PRO A 120 5.49 20.51 -1.95
C PRO A 120 6.38 20.75 -0.74
N ALA A 121 5.81 20.96 0.46
CA ALA A 121 6.60 21.13 1.68
C ALA A 121 7.33 19.83 2.09
N VAL A 122 6.65 18.67 1.99
CA VAL A 122 7.30 17.37 2.23
C VAL A 122 8.45 17.13 1.24
N GLN A 123 8.24 17.43 -0.05
CA GLN A 123 9.28 17.30 -1.07
C GLN A 123 10.45 18.26 -0.83
N ALA A 124 10.18 19.48 -0.38
CA ALA A 124 11.23 20.43 -0.04
C ALA A 124 12.08 19.94 1.15
N GLU A 125 11.47 19.31 2.16
CA GLU A 125 12.20 18.70 3.26
C GLU A 125 13.09 17.53 2.81
N LEU A 126 12.53 16.61 1.99
CA LEU A 126 13.29 15.49 1.43
C LEU A 126 14.45 15.94 0.55
N ALA A 127 14.26 17.02 -0.20
CA ALA A 127 15.29 17.62 -1.04
C ALA A 127 16.50 18.13 -0.26
N LYS A 128 16.34 18.58 1.02
CA LYS A 128 17.46 19.04 1.86
C LYS A 128 18.52 17.95 2.08
N LYS A 129 18.11 16.68 2.12
CA LYS A 129 19.02 15.50 2.25
C LYS A 129 19.36 14.85 0.90
N GLY A 130 18.98 15.46 -0.23
CA GLY A 130 19.25 14.91 -1.56
C GLY A 130 18.50 13.60 -1.86
N LEU A 131 17.34 13.39 -1.22
CA LEU A 131 16.55 12.16 -1.37
C LEU A 131 15.65 12.16 -2.61
N LEU A 132 15.56 13.29 -3.33
CA LEU A 132 14.76 13.46 -4.53
C LEU A 132 15.60 13.88 -5.73
N ASP A 133 15.25 13.38 -6.91
CA ASP A 133 15.73 13.90 -8.18
C ASP A 133 14.88 15.12 -8.58
N LEU A 134 15.49 16.30 -8.53
CA LEU A 134 14.80 17.57 -8.75
C LEU A 134 14.62 17.94 -10.21
N ASP A 135 15.35 17.28 -11.12
CA ASP A 135 15.35 17.60 -12.56
C ASP A 135 14.27 16.83 -13.34
N VAL A 136 13.44 16.04 -12.65
CA VAL A 136 12.35 15.32 -13.31
C VAL A 136 11.28 16.28 -13.84
N PRO A 137 10.80 16.06 -15.09
CA PRO A 137 9.74 16.88 -15.67
C PRO A 137 8.40 16.62 -15.00
N THR A 138 7.52 17.62 -15.02
CA THR A 138 6.16 17.53 -14.48
C THR A 138 5.11 18.10 -15.42
N VAL A 139 3.83 17.86 -15.12
CA VAL A 139 2.69 18.41 -15.89
C VAL A 139 2.57 19.93 -15.88
N THR A 140 3.36 20.62 -15.06
CA THR A 140 3.42 22.10 -15.09
C THR A 140 4.29 22.59 -16.24
N GLY A 141 5.02 21.72 -16.92
CA GLY A 141 6.03 22.06 -17.90
C GLY A 141 7.33 22.59 -17.28
N LYS A 142 7.48 22.42 -15.96
CA LYS A 142 8.66 22.74 -15.15
C LYS A 142 9.18 21.48 -14.49
N THR A 143 10.40 21.54 -13.97
CA THR A 143 10.98 20.47 -13.17
C THR A 143 10.34 20.40 -11.78
N LEU A 144 10.55 19.29 -11.06
CA LEU A 144 10.15 19.17 -9.67
C LEU A 144 10.80 20.27 -8.82
N GLY A 145 12.10 20.48 -8.97
CA GLY A 145 12.84 21.50 -8.21
C GLY A 145 12.29 22.91 -8.41
N GLU A 146 11.87 23.27 -9.64
CA GLU A 146 11.22 24.55 -9.91
C GLU A 146 9.85 24.65 -9.24
N ASN A 147 9.08 23.55 -9.21
CA ASN A 147 7.74 23.52 -8.60
C ASN A 147 7.77 23.66 -7.07
N ILE A 148 8.79 23.10 -6.40
CA ILE A 148 8.91 23.16 -4.93
C ILE A 148 9.74 24.36 -4.45
N LYS A 149 10.23 25.20 -5.37
CA LYS A 149 11.02 26.37 -5.02
C LYS A 149 10.24 27.29 -4.08
N GLY A 150 10.80 27.51 -2.87
CA GLY A 150 10.18 28.30 -1.83
C GLY A 150 9.12 27.58 -1.00
N ALA A 151 8.82 26.33 -1.30
CA ALA A 151 7.97 25.50 -0.42
C ALA A 151 8.71 25.23 0.90
N HIS A 152 7.98 25.29 2.00
CA HIS A 152 8.50 25.04 3.35
C HIS A 152 7.39 24.59 4.28
N ILE A 153 7.76 24.05 5.43
CA ILE A 153 6.81 23.65 6.47
C ILE A 153 6.18 24.89 7.10
N LEU A 154 4.86 24.92 7.12
CA LEU A 154 4.06 25.96 7.80
C LEU A 154 3.56 25.50 9.18
N ASN A 155 3.56 24.19 9.45
CA ASN A 155 3.12 23.60 10.72
C ASN A 155 3.89 22.29 10.99
N GLU A 156 4.81 22.32 11.94
CA GLU A 156 5.64 21.18 12.32
C GLU A 156 4.88 20.05 13.05
N LYS A 157 3.65 20.31 13.49
CA LYS A 157 2.79 19.26 14.06
C LYS A 157 2.25 18.31 13.00
N ALA A 158 2.11 18.79 11.75
CA ALA A 158 1.60 17.99 10.64
C ALA A 158 2.73 17.43 9.75
N ILE A 159 3.78 18.23 9.51
CA ILE A 159 4.98 17.82 8.79
C ILE A 159 6.17 18.13 9.67
N ARG A 160 6.90 17.11 10.12
CA ARG A 160 8.13 17.31 10.91
C ARG A 160 9.30 17.71 10.01
N PRO A 161 10.21 18.54 10.52
CA PRO A 161 11.49 18.79 9.87
C PRO A 161 12.26 17.47 9.69
N ILE A 162 13.03 17.38 8.62
CA ILE A 162 13.79 16.16 8.29
C ILE A 162 14.89 15.85 9.32
N GLU A 163 15.30 16.85 10.10
CA GLU A 163 16.24 16.72 11.22
C GLU A 163 15.58 16.15 12.50
N ASN A 164 14.23 16.13 12.57
CA ASN A 164 13.48 15.62 13.71
C ASN A 164 12.25 14.81 13.25
N PRO A 165 12.43 13.70 12.51
CA PRO A 165 11.35 12.89 11.99
C PRO A 165 10.60 12.12 13.10
N TYR A 166 9.46 11.54 12.75
CA TYR A 166 8.78 10.55 13.61
C TYR A 166 9.56 9.22 13.69
N SER A 167 10.22 8.85 12.59
CA SER A 167 11.09 7.67 12.46
C SER A 167 12.17 7.96 11.44
N GLU A 168 13.36 7.42 11.65
CA GLU A 168 14.47 7.48 10.68
C GLU A 168 14.22 6.63 9.44
N THR A 169 13.22 5.75 9.48
CA THR A 169 12.81 4.89 8.36
C THR A 169 11.37 5.15 7.95
N GLY A 170 11.03 4.73 6.72
CA GLY A 170 9.74 4.99 6.09
C GLY A 170 8.54 4.36 6.79
N GLY A 171 7.36 4.86 6.43
CA GLY A 171 6.10 4.45 7.03
C GLY A 171 5.54 3.11 6.55
N LEU A 172 6.09 2.54 5.46
CA LEU A 172 5.70 1.22 4.92
C LEU A 172 6.88 0.26 4.95
N GLN A 173 6.58 -1.04 5.10
CA GLN A 173 7.55 -2.13 5.08
C GLN A 173 6.98 -3.32 4.32
N ILE A 174 7.79 -3.89 3.42
CA ILE A 174 7.51 -5.18 2.79
C ILE A 174 8.14 -6.29 3.64
N LEU A 175 7.38 -7.36 3.90
CA LEU A 175 7.86 -8.53 4.62
C LEU A 175 7.89 -9.73 3.67
N TRP A 176 8.79 -10.68 3.95
CA TRP A 176 8.91 -11.95 3.23
C TRP A 176 9.01 -13.11 4.21
N GLY A 177 8.73 -14.31 3.74
CA GLY A 177 8.87 -15.54 4.50
C GLY A 177 8.08 -16.68 3.87
N ASN A 178 8.01 -17.80 4.57
CA ASN A 178 7.35 -19.00 4.05
C ASN A 178 5.82 -18.83 3.88
N ILE A 179 5.21 -17.82 4.51
CA ILE A 179 3.79 -17.44 4.28
C ILE A 179 3.68 -16.56 3.02
N ALA A 180 4.65 -15.68 2.79
CA ALA A 180 4.64 -14.66 1.76
C ALA A 180 5.96 -14.69 0.96
N PRO A 181 6.23 -15.75 0.16
CA PRO A 181 7.47 -15.84 -0.62
C PRO A 181 7.59 -14.72 -1.65
N ASP A 182 6.49 -14.21 -2.20
CA ASP A 182 6.46 -13.09 -3.14
C ASP A 182 6.23 -11.74 -2.43
N GLY A 183 6.18 -11.73 -1.10
CA GLY A 183 6.06 -10.54 -0.27
C GLY A 183 4.66 -10.27 0.24
N CYS A 184 4.60 -9.41 1.25
CA CYS A 184 3.40 -8.79 1.81
C CYS A 184 3.75 -7.41 2.36
N VAL A 185 2.77 -6.59 2.71
CA VAL A 185 2.99 -5.20 3.12
C VAL A 185 2.34 -4.88 4.44
N VAL A 186 3.04 -4.07 5.24
CA VAL A 186 2.51 -3.50 6.49
C VAL A 186 2.73 -1.99 6.53
N LYS A 187 1.74 -1.26 7.06
CA LYS A 187 1.91 0.15 7.41
C LYS A 187 2.63 0.25 8.76
N ARG A 188 3.95 0.21 8.71
CA ARG A 188 4.83 0.23 9.89
C ARG A 188 4.54 1.42 10.80
N SER A 189 4.28 2.59 10.24
CA SER A 189 3.96 3.82 11.01
C SER A 189 2.66 3.75 11.82
N ALA A 190 1.78 2.78 11.56
CA ALA A 190 0.53 2.57 12.28
C ALA A 190 0.59 1.38 13.25
N VAL A 191 1.73 0.71 13.36
CA VAL A 191 1.95 -0.43 14.26
C VAL A 191 2.54 0.06 15.57
N ALA A 192 1.92 -0.34 16.69
CA ALA A 192 2.42 -0.02 18.02
C ALA A 192 3.82 -0.65 18.24
N PRO A 193 4.71 0.01 19.00
CA PRO A 193 6.07 -0.50 19.22
C PRO A 193 6.12 -1.95 19.71
N GLU A 194 5.21 -2.33 20.61
CA GLU A 194 5.07 -3.67 21.17
C GLU A 194 4.64 -4.74 20.16
N MET A 195 4.06 -4.33 19.01
CA MET A 195 3.61 -5.20 17.92
C MET A 195 4.56 -5.22 16.72
N GLN A 196 5.68 -4.51 16.79
CA GLN A 196 6.71 -4.56 15.72
C GLN A 196 7.34 -5.95 15.60
N GLN A 197 7.37 -6.70 16.71
CA GLN A 197 7.68 -8.12 16.75
C GLN A 197 6.56 -8.82 17.51
N HIS A 198 5.95 -9.81 16.88
CA HIS A 198 4.81 -10.53 17.44
C HIS A 198 4.85 -12.00 17.04
N SER A 199 4.48 -12.89 17.96
CA SER A 199 4.29 -14.30 17.70
C SER A 199 3.04 -14.81 18.41
N GLY A 200 2.19 -15.54 17.71
CA GLY A 200 0.94 -16.01 18.29
C GLY A 200 0.21 -17.06 17.45
N PRO A 201 -0.83 -17.67 18.02
CA PRO A 201 -1.62 -18.67 17.34
C PRO A 201 -2.50 -18.07 16.25
N ALA A 202 -2.57 -18.75 15.11
CA ALA A 202 -3.43 -18.39 14.00
C ALA A 202 -4.91 -18.63 14.34
N ARG A 203 -5.76 -17.67 14.00
CA ARG A 203 -7.23 -17.78 13.95
C ARG A 203 -7.65 -17.63 12.49
N VAL A 204 -8.05 -18.71 11.86
CA VAL A 204 -8.17 -18.82 10.42
C VAL A 204 -9.60 -18.68 9.94
N PHE A 205 -9.83 -17.74 9.00
CA PHE A 205 -11.13 -17.44 8.40
C PHE A 205 -11.00 -17.39 6.88
N ASN A 206 -12.05 -17.86 6.19
CA ASN A 206 -12.08 -17.89 4.73
C ASN A 206 -12.85 -16.72 4.11
N SER A 207 -13.27 -15.76 4.94
CA SER A 207 -13.90 -14.52 4.49
C SER A 207 -13.76 -13.42 5.53
N GLU A 208 -13.93 -12.16 5.10
CA GLU A 208 -14.01 -10.99 5.99
C GLU A 208 -15.17 -11.14 6.99
N GLU A 209 -16.32 -11.62 6.54
CA GLU A 209 -17.54 -11.76 7.33
C GLU A 209 -17.36 -12.74 8.50
N GLU A 210 -16.72 -13.89 8.25
CA GLU A 210 -16.43 -14.87 9.31
C GLU A 210 -15.50 -14.30 10.38
N ALA A 211 -14.44 -13.59 9.95
CA ALA A 211 -13.50 -12.95 10.86
C ALA A 211 -14.19 -11.89 11.73
N ILE A 212 -15.00 -11.01 11.12
CA ILE A 212 -15.75 -9.98 11.84
C ILE A 212 -16.69 -10.61 12.87
N ALA A 213 -17.43 -11.64 12.49
CA ALA A 213 -18.34 -12.35 13.40
C ALA A 213 -17.60 -12.96 14.59
N ALA A 214 -16.41 -13.53 14.38
CA ALA A 214 -15.57 -14.09 15.43
C ALA A 214 -15.03 -13.02 16.38
N ILE A 215 -14.59 -11.86 15.84
CA ILE A 215 -14.09 -10.72 16.63
C ILE A 215 -15.21 -10.20 17.55
N TYR A 216 -16.40 -9.92 17.01
CA TYR A 216 -17.52 -9.41 17.81
C TYR A 216 -18.07 -10.45 18.80
N ALA A 217 -17.95 -11.73 18.50
CA ALA A 217 -18.32 -12.81 19.43
C ALA A 217 -17.30 -13.00 20.58
N GLY A 218 -16.20 -12.22 20.62
CA GLY A 218 -15.16 -12.33 21.64
C GLY A 218 -14.32 -13.60 21.54
N LYS A 219 -14.27 -14.23 20.36
CA LYS A 219 -13.46 -15.45 20.13
C LYS A 219 -11.99 -15.13 19.90
N ILE A 220 -11.67 -13.88 19.56
CA ILE A 220 -10.31 -13.40 19.36
C ILE A 220 -9.81 -12.78 20.65
N VAL A 221 -8.64 -13.21 21.08
CA VAL A 221 -8.04 -12.80 22.36
C VAL A 221 -6.65 -12.17 22.15
N PRO A 222 -6.14 -11.40 23.12
CA PRO A 222 -4.79 -10.86 23.05
C PRO A 222 -3.74 -11.94 22.76
N GLY A 223 -2.85 -11.67 21.80
CA GLY A 223 -1.82 -12.59 21.35
C GLY A 223 -2.16 -13.33 20.05
N ASP A 224 -3.42 -13.39 19.65
CA ASP A 224 -3.84 -14.09 18.43
C ASP A 224 -3.30 -13.39 17.16
N VAL A 225 -3.16 -14.19 16.09
CA VAL A 225 -2.93 -13.73 14.72
C VAL A 225 -4.14 -14.11 13.87
N VAL A 226 -4.98 -13.16 13.53
CA VAL A 226 -6.16 -13.36 12.68
C VAL A 226 -5.72 -13.48 11.23
N VAL A 227 -6.08 -14.57 10.56
CA VAL A 227 -5.76 -14.86 9.15
C VAL A 227 -7.04 -14.87 8.34
N ILE A 228 -7.18 -13.94 7.38
CA ILE A 228 -8.31 -13.87 6.45
C ILE A 228 -7.81 -14.24 5.05
N ARG A 229 -8.33 -15.31 4.49
CA ARG A 229 -7.93 -15.87 3.19
C ARG A 229 -9.03 -15.77 2.16
N TYR A 230 -8.64 -15.94 0.88
CA TYR A 230 -9.52 -15.90 -0.28
C TYR A 230 -10.17 -14.53 -0.53
N GLU A 231 -9.51 -13.47 -0.08
CA GLU A 231 -9.88 -12.07 -0.34
C GLU A 231 -8.92 -11.40 -1.35
N GLY A 232 -8.01 -12.18 -1.94
CA GLY A 232 -7.07 -11.74 -2.97
C GLY A 232 -7.72 -11.56 -4.34
N PRO A 233 -6.91 -11.25 -5.37
CA PRO A 233 -7.42 -10.93 -6.73
C PRO A 233 -8.28 -12.01 -7.35
N LYS A 234 -7.98 -13.28 -7.12
CA LYS A 234 -8.74 -14.42 -7.64
C LYS A 234 -9.78 -14.91 -6.64
N GLY A 235 -9.43 -14.98 -5.37
CA GLY A 235 -10.33 -15.46 -4.31
C GLY A 235 -11.48 -14.49 -4.03
N GLY A 236 -11.18 -13.20 -3.89
CA GLY A 236 -12.12 -12.09 -3.73
C GLY A 236 -12.05 -11.11 -4.90
N PRO A 237 -12.56 -11.46 -6.11
CA PRO A 237 -12.35 -10.67 -7.30
C PRO A 237 -12.80 -9.21 -7.15
N GLY A 238 -11.90 -8.28 -7.53
CA GLY A 238 -12.05 -6.85 -7.30
C GLY A 238 -11.41 -6.36 -6.01
N MET A 239 -10.96 -7.28 -5.13
CA MET A 239 -10.22 -6.98 -3.89
C MET A 239 -10.83 -5.82 -3.12
N ARG A 240 -11.95 -6.06 -2.43
CA ARG A 240 -12.54 -5.04 -1.57
C ARG A 240 -11.54 -4.53 -0.52
N GLU A 241 -11.60 -3.25 -0.20
CA GLU A 241 -10.83 -2.68 0.89
C GLU A 241 -11.48 -3.04 2.24
N MET A 242 -10.92 -4.02 2.93
CA MET A 242 -11.42 -4.45 4.23
C MET A 242 -11.12 -3.41 5.29
N LEU A 243 -12.15 -2.74 5.80
CA LEU A 243 -12.07 -1.83 6.93
C LEU A 243 -12.61 -2.45 8.21
N ASN A 244 -13.67 -3.25 8.10
CA ASN A 244 -14.43 -3.74 9.25
C ASN A 244 -13.59 -4.62 10.20
N PRO A 245 -12.72 -5.55 9.76
CA PRO A 245 -11.92 -6.35 10.69
C PRO A 245 -10.99 -5.48 11.55
N THR A 246 -10.32 -4.49 10.93
CA THR A 246 -9.41 -3.58 11.66
C THR A 246 -10.18 -2.65 12.60
N SER A 247 -11.36 -2.17 12.18
CA SER A 247 -12.24 -1.35 13.01
C SER A 247 -12.83 -2.15 14.17
N ALA A 248 -13.20 -3.42 13.95
CA ALA A 248 -13.71 -4.31 14.99
C ALA A 248 -12.62 -4.57 16.06
N LEU A 249 -11.38 -4.90 15.65
CA LEU A 249 -10.27 -5.06 16.58
C LEU A 249 -10.00 -3.78 17.38
N ALA A 250 -10.02 -2.61 16.73
CA ALA A 250 -9.85 -1.34 17.42
C ALA A 250 -11.00 -1.05 18.40
N GLY A 251 -12.24 -1.31 18.01
CA GLY A 251 -13.43 -1.18 18.86
C GLY A 251 -13.40 -2.08 20.09
N MET A 252 -12.87 -3.29 19.93
CA MET A 252 -12.68 -4.28 21.01
C MET A 252 -11.37 -4.03 21.81
N LYS A 253 -10.60 -2.98 21.48
CA LYS A 253 -9.29 -2.64 22.09
C LYS A 253 -8.23 -3.73 21.91
N LEU A 254 -8.28 -4.48 20.82
CA LEU A 254 -7.35 -5.54 20.47
C LEU A 254 -6.29 -5.12 19.45
N ASP A 255 -6.38 -3.93 18.89
CA ASP A 255 -5.50 -3.39 17.84
C ASP A 255 -4.02 -3.29 18.23
N LYS A 256 -3.72 -3.38 19.53
CA LYS A 256 -2.35 -3.36 20.09
C LYS A 256 -1.85 -4.73 20.56
N THR A 257 -2.64 -5.77 20.41
CA THR A 257 -2.33 -7.10 20.97
C THR A 257 -2.65 -8.24 20.03
N VAL A 258 -3.31 -7.96 18.90
CA VAL A 258 -3.69 -8.93 17.87
C VAL A 258 -3.15 -8.47 16.53
N ALA A 259 -2.50 -9.38 15.80
CA ALA A 259 -2.11 -9.13 14.42
C ALA A 259 -3.19 -9.61 13.44
N LEU A 260 -3.22 -9.03 12.24
CA LEU A 260 -4.18 -9.36 11.19
C LEU A 260 -3.41 -9.58 9.88
N ILE A 261 -3.62 -10.73 9.23
CA ILE A 261 -2.95 -11.11 7.98
C ILE A 261 -3.99 -11.45 6.92
N THR A 262 -3.79 -11.03 5.67
CA THR A 262 -4.68 -11.35 4.56
C THR A 262 -3.97 -11.41 3.22
N ASP A 263 -4.45 -12.25 2.32
CA ASP A 263 -4.13 -12.24 0.90
C ASP A 263 -4.94 -11.20 0.11
N GLY A 264 -5.88 -10.51 0.78
CA GLY A 264 -6.57 -9.34 0.27
C GLY A 264 -5.88 -8.02 0.63
N ARG A 265 -6.65 -6.94 0.75
CA ARG A 265 -6.15 -5.61 1.13
C ARG A 265 -7.00 -4.97 2.21
N PHE A 266 -6.37 -4.11 2.99
CA PHE A 266 -7.06 -3.31 3.99
C PHE A 266 -7.33 -1.89 3.50
N SER A 267 -8.35 -1.27 4.06
CA SER A 267 -8.59 0.16 3.87
C SER A 267 -7.41 1.00 4.39
N GLY A 268 -7.15 2.13 3.75
CA GLY A 268 -6.14 3.09 4.21
C GLY A 268 -6.37 3.63 5.62
N ALA A 269 -7.56 3.48 6.18
CA ALA A 269 -7.90 3.81 7.55
C ALA A 269 -7.56 2.71 8.57
N SER A 270 -6.94 1.61 8.17
CA SER A 270 -6.54 0.50 9.04
C SER A 270 -5.40 0.89 9.97
N ARG A 271 -5.50 0.44 11.24
CA ARG A 271 -4.53 0.65 12.31
C ARG A 271 -4.15 -0.69 12.95
N GLY A 272 -2.96 -0.75 13.57
CA GLY A 272 -2.42 -1.96 14.18
C GLY A 272 -1.54 -2.76 13.23
N ALA A 273 -1.12 -3.97 13.67
CA ALA A 273 -0.32 -4.90 12.89
C ALA A 273 -1.18 -5.59 11.80
N ALA A 274 -1.63 -4.81 10.81
CA ALA A 274 -2.43 -5.27 9.68
C ALA A 274 -1.53 -5.48 8.47
N ILE A 275 -1.30 -6.75 8.11
CA ILE A 275 -0.39 -7.19 7.05
C ILE A 275 -1.26 -7.68 5.89
N GLY A 276 -1.24 -6.94 4.79
CA GLY A 276 -2.01 -7.25 3.59
C GLY A 276 -1.16 -7.69 2.41
N HIS A 277 -1.84 -8.00 1.31
CA HIS A 277 -1.21 -8.35 0.04
C HIS A 277 -0.28 -9.57 0.13
N VAL A 278 -0.61 -10.53 1.02
CA VAL A 278 0.19 -11.77 1.15
C VAL A 278 0.17 -12.51 -0.18
N SER A 279 1.33 -12.68 -0.76
CA SER A 279 1.50 -13.26 -2.10
C SER A 279 2.47 -14.46 -2.06
N PRO A 280 2.11 -15.54 -2.80
CA PRO A 280 0.87 -15.77 -3.57
C PRO A 280 -0.38 -15.92 -2.71
N GLU A 281 -1.54 -15.52 -3.24
CA GLU A 281 -2.84 -15.64 -2.55
C GLU A 281 -3.28 -17.11 -2.38
N ALA A 282 -4.16 -17.38 -1.42
CA ALA A 282 -4.69 -18.71 -1.13
C ALA A 282 -5.37 -19.34 -2.35
N ALA A 283 -6.20 -18.58 -3.09
CA ALA A 283 -6.90 -19.08 -4.29
C ALA A 283 -5.97 -19.50 -5.43
N SER A 284 -4.72 -19.03 -5.41
CA SER A 284 -3.66 -19.45 -6.34
C SER A 284 -2.77 -20.58 -5.77
N GLY A 285 -3.16 -21.19 -4.64
CA GLY A 285 -2.37 -22.21 -3.95
C GLY A 285 -1.17 -21.65 -3.16
N GLY A 286 -1.23 -20.37 -2.80
CA GLY A 286 -0.22 -19.73 -1.96
C GLY A 286 -0.19 -20.28 -0.54
N PRO A 287 0.97 -20.15 0.17
CA PRO A 287 1.16 -20.74 1.49
C PRO A 287 0.18 -20.25 2.55
N ILE A 288 -0.36 -19.05 2.43
CA ILE A 288 -1.41 -18.55 3.34
C ILE A 288 -2.63 -19.49 3.36
N GLY A 289 -2.92 -20.17 2.25
CA GLY A 289 -3.97 -21.19 2.14
C GLY A 289 -3.70 -22.47 2.95
N LEU A 290 -2.44 -22.69 3.36
CA LEU A 290 -2.00 -23.89 4.09
C LEU A 290 -1.95 -23.69 5.61
N ILE A 291 -2.21 -22.46 6.10
CA ILE A 291 -2.25 -22.17 7.53
C ILE A 291 -3.43 -22.87 8.15
N GLU A 292 -3.22 -23.57 9.26
CA GLU A 292 -4.26 -24.24 10.04
C GLU A 292 -4.52 -23.51 11.36
N GLU A 293 -5.72 -23.72 11.93
CA GLU A 293 -6.14 -23.12 13.19
C GLU A 293 -5.16 -23.51 14.31
N GLY A 294 -4.64 -22.51 15.04
CA GLY A 294 -3.69 -22.70 16.13
C GLY A 294 -2.22 -22.80 15.74
N ASP A 295 -1.89 -22.79 14.45
CA ASP A 295 -0.49 -22.68 14.01
C ASP A 295 0.17 -21.42 14.56
N THR A 296 1.43 -21.50 14.97
CA THR A 296 2.16 -20.30 15.41
C THR A 296 2.68 -19.51 14.21
N ILE A 297 2.39 -18.22 14.20
CA ILE A 297 2.92 -17.26 13.19
C ILE A 297 3.79 -16.24 13.91
N SER A 298 5.01 -16.07 13.41
CA SER A 298 5.98 -15.07 13.86
C SER A 298 6.09 -13.93 12.84
N ILE A 299 6.00 -12.71 13.35
CA ILE A 299 6.09 -11.45 12.58
C ILE A 299 7.24 -10.64 13.15
N ASP A 300 8.19 -10.24 12.31
CA ASP A 300 9.30 -9.37 12.65
C ASP A 300 9.41 -8.25 11.61
N ILE A 301 8.70 -7.14 11.88
CA ILE A 301 8.66 -6.00 10.96
C ILE A 301 10.04 -5.34 10.79
N PRO A 302 10.83 -5.09 11.85
CA PRO A 302 12.19 -4.57 11.70
C PRO A 302 13.09 -5.40 10.78
N ASN A 303 13.00 -6.73 10.85
CA ASN A 303 13.79 -7.65 10.04
C ASN A 303 13.08 -8.06 8.74
N ALA A 304 11.95 -7.44 8.42
CA ALA A 304 11.17 -7.69 7.20
C ALA A 304 10.75 -9.16 7.03
N SER A 305 10.37 -9.83 8.10
CA SER A 305 10.10 -11.27 8.13
C SER A 305 8.69 -11.61 8.61
N ILE A 306 8.10 -12.64 8.00
CA ILE A 306 6.86 -13.27 8.43
C ILE A 306 6.95 -14.78 8.23
N THR A 307 6.75 -15.56 9.28
CA THR A 307 7.04 -17.00 9.29
C THR A 307 5.91 -17.80 9.93
N LEU A 308 5.49 -18.86 9.28
CA LEU A 308 4.70 -19.94 9.84
C LEU A 308 5.66 -20.95 10.49
N GLU A 309 5.53 -21.16 11.78
CA GLU A 309 6.43 -22.00 12.59
C GLU A 309 6.04 -23.48 12.47
N VAL A 310 6.04 -23.98 11.23
CA VAL A 310 5.87 -25.40 10.94
C VAL A 310 6.99 -25.88 10.04
N SER A 311 7.32 -27.18 10.07
CA SER A 311 8.39 -27.71 9.23
C SER A 311 8.01 -27.71 7.75
N ASP A 312 9.03 -27.64 6.87
CA ASP A 312 8.83 -27.74 5.42
C ASP A 312 8.13 -29.05 5.02
N ALA A 313 8.36 -30.13 5.76
CA ALA A 313 7.68 -31.42 5.54
C ALA A 313 6.16 -31.31 5.77
N VAL A 314 5.74 -30.62 6.83
CA VAL A 314 4.32 -30.36 7.13
C VAL A 314 3.69 -29.47 6.06
N LEU A 315 4.40 -28.41 5.64
CA LEU A 315 3.93 -27.54 4.55
C LEU A 315 3.78 -28.32 3.23
N ALA A 316 4.74 -29.18 2.91
CA ALA A 316 4.67 -30.02 1.72
C ALA A 316 3.48 -31.01 1.78
N GLU A 317 3.25 -31.63 2.94
CA GLU A 317 2.09 -32.52 3.14
C GLU A 317 0.76 -31.77 2.98
N ARG A 318 0.62 -30.58 3.60
CA ARG A 318 -0.57 -29.74 3.47
C ARG A 318 -0.78 -29.31 2.03
N LYS A 319 0.30 -28.92 1.33
CA LYS A 319 0.24 -28.54 -0.09
C LYS A 319 -0.20 -29.67 -1.00
N ALA A 320 0.24 -30.90 -0.71
CA ALA A 320 -0.18 -32.09 -1.48
C ALA A 320 -1.67 -32.40 -1.30
N LYS A 321 -2.27 -32.00 -0.19
CA LYS A 321 -3.70 -32.18 0.13
C LYS A 321 -4.55 -30.98 -0.24
N TYR A 322 -3.91 -29.84 -0.59
CA TYR A 322 -4.62 -28.61 -0.86
C TYR A 322 -5.47 -28.72 -2.13
N VAL A 323 -6.74 -28.41 -1.99
CA VAL A 323 -7.69 -28.27 -3.10
C VAL A 323 -8.21 -26.83 -3.07
N ALA A 324 -8.00 -26.10 -4.17
CA ALA A 324 -8.52 -24.75 -4.29
C ALA A 324 -10.06 -24.78 -4.17
N PRO A 325 -10.66 -23.91 -3.35
CA PRO A 325 -12.11 -23.82 -3.27
C PRO A 325 -12.69 -23.36 -4.61
N GLU A 326 -13.95 -23.73 -4.84
CA GLU A 326 -14.71 -23.22 -5.98
C GLU A 326 -14.77 -21.68 -5.93
N PRO A 327 -14.62 -21.01 -7.09
CA PRO A 327 -14.73 -19.56 -7.14
C PRO A 327 -16.06 -19.04 -6.58
N ASN A 328 -16.02 -18.06 -5.70
CA ASN A 328 -17.20 -17.42 -5.13
C ASN A 328 -18.06 -16.74 -6.21
N ILE A 329 -17.43 -16.21 -7.26
CA ILE A 329 -18.09 -15.54 -8.38
C ILE A 329 -17.85 -16.30 -9.68
N LYS A 330 -18.92 -16.93 -10.21
CA LYS A 330 -18.85 -17.84 -11.36
C LYS A 330 -19.25 -17.18 -12.68
N THR A 331 -19.87 -16.00 -12.66
CA THR A 331 -20.41 -15.32 -13.85
C THR A 331 -20.10 -13.82 -13.86
N GLY A 332 -20.30 -13.18 -15.00
CA GLY A 332 -20.16 -11.73 -15.15
C GLY A 332 -18.72 -11.24 -15.22
N TRP A 333 -18.54 -9.93 -15.05
CA TRP A 333 -17.26 -9.27 -15.21
C TRP A 333 -16.21 -9.75 -14.21
N LEU A 334 -16.56 -9.85 -12.93
CA LEU A 334 -15.61 -10.27 -11.89
C LEU A 334 -15.12 -11.72 -12.08
N SER A 335 -15.95 -12.60 -12.65
CA SER A 335 -15.49 -13.95 -13.02
C SER A 335 -14.46 -13.92 -14.15
N ARG A 336 -14.59 -13.00 -15.11
CA ARG A 336 -13.56 -12.79 -16.16
C ARG A 336 -12.29 -12.21 -15.56
N TYR A 337 -12.43 -11.20 -14.72
CA TYR A 337 -11.30 -10.59 -13.99
C TYR A 337 -10.49 -11.64 -13.22
N ALA A 338 -11.14 -12.50 -12.43
CA ALA A 338 -10.47 -13.53 -11.64
C ALA A 338 -9.65 -14.53 -12.48
N ARG A 339 -10.04 -14.76 -13.74
CA ARG A 339 -9.29 -15.64 -14.67
C ARG A 339 -8.08 -14.95 -15.31
N MET A 340 -8.09 -13.62 -15.41
CA MET A 340 -7.07 -12.84 -16.11
C MET A 340 -6.06 -12.20 -15.17
N VAL A 341 -6.46 -11.95 -13.92
CA VAL A 341 -5.62 -11.27 -12.94
C VAL A 341 -4.47 -12.18 -12.49
N THR A 342 -3.31 -11.58 -12.27
CA THR A 342 -2.11 -12.25 -11.79
C THR A 342 -1.99 -12.14 -10.27
N SER A 343 -0.79 -12.26 -9.69
CA SER A 343 -0.57 -12.20 -8.25
C SER A 343 -0.53 -10.75 -7.74
N LEU A 344 -0.65 -10.57 -6.42
CA LEU A 344 -0.59 -9.27 -5.75
C LEU A 344 0.74 -8.53 -5.88
N SER A 345 1.85 -9.27 -5.97
CA SER A 345 3.17 -8.69 -6.26
C SER A 345 3.31 -8.24 -7.71
N LEU A 346 2.37 -8.70 -8.59
CA LEU A 346 2.37 -8.50 -10.03
C LEU A 346 0.95 -8.22 -10.56
N ILE A 347 0.01 -7.75 -9.74
CA ILE A 347 -1.44 -7.69 -10.03
C ILE A 347 -1.78 -6.98 -11.34
N HIS A 348 -0.89 -6.14 -11.84
CA HIS A 348 -1.06 -5.40 -13.07
C HIS A 348 -0.24 -5.95 -14.23
N ILE A 349 0.49 -7.02 -14.00
CA ILE A 349 1.15 -7.80 -15.04
C ILE A 349 0.16 -8.87 -15.51
N SER A 350 -1.04 -8.49 -15.90
CA SER A 350 -1.81 -9.30 -16.86
C SER A 350 -1.07 -9.18 -18.18
N GLU A 351 -0.79 -10.31 -18.83
CA GLU A 351 -0.21 -10.29 -20.16
C GLU A 351 -1.14 -9.51 -21.09
N ALA A 352 -0.85 -8.22 -21.27
CA ALA A 352 -1.61 -7.33 -22.16
C ALA A 352 -1.58 -7.82 -23.61
N HIS A 353 -0.71 -8.76 -23.95
CA HIS A 353 -0.62 -9.39 -25.25
C HIS A 353 -1.72 -10.42 -25.51
N GLU A 354 -2.29 -11.06 -24.49
CA GLU A 354 -3.41 -11.98 -24.69
C GLU A 354 -4.78 -11.29 -24.68
N THR A 355 -4.93 -10.13 -24.04
CA THR A 355 -6.20 -9.39 -24.01
C THR A 355 -6.55 -8.74 -25.35
N GLY A 356 -5.56 -8.42 -26.18
CA GLY A 356 -5.80 -7.88 -27.53
C GLY A 356 -6.48 -8.87 -28.51
N ALA A 357 -6.27 -10.16 -28.27
CA ALA A 357 -6.87 -11.20 -29.14
C ALA A 357 -8.32 -11.57 -28.77
N TYR A 358 -8.78 -11.26 -27.53
CA TYR A 358 -10.11 -11.61 -27.03
C TYR A 358 -11.10 -10.45 -26.94
N LEU A 359 -10.68 -9.23 -27.30
CA LEU A 359 -11.55 -8.05 -27.32
C LEU A 359 -12.20 -7.79 -28.68
N VAL A 360 -12.01 -8.69 -29.65
CA VAL A 360 -12.66 -8.64 -30.95
C VAL A 360 -13.63 -9.82 -31.06
N CYS A 361 -14.72 -9.77 -30.33
CA CYS A 361 -15.97 -10.46 -30.59
C CYS A 361 -17.12 -9.72 -29.93
#